data_0ac83f33b6c91ce86d7761e349b40312
#
_entry.id   0ac83f33b6c91ce86d7761e349b40312
#
_cell.length_a   1.000
_cell.length_b   1.000
_cell.length_c   1.000
_cell.angle_alpha   90.00
_cell.angle_beta   90.00
_cell.angle_gamma   90.00
#
_symmetry.space_group_name_H-M   'P 1'
#
loop_
_entity.id
_entity.type
_entity.pdbx_description
1 polymer ?
#
loop_
_entity_poly.entity_id
_entity_poly.type
_entity_poly.pdbx_seq_one_letter_code
_entity_poly.pdbx_strand_id
1 'polypeptide(L)'
;DWNIGHRVSRVDVEEKVLGTGKYPDDFYFDGMLYGVALRSKYPRARVLEIDTAAAKALSGVEAVLTAEDIPGENKIGHLKHDQYSLIPVGGLTHYLGDAIAVIAAKDRETAEKAKKLIKVKYEVLPHIRTIEEAAAEDAPKVFDEEENNICAHKHISRGNADEAIRNSKYVISHHFETPWTEHAFLEPECAVALYDEDGDILVYSTDQSAHQTLHECSLLLGTDRVKVQNALVGGGFGGKEDMTVQHLAALLTYATKKPVKMKLTRAE
;
A
#
# COMPACT_ATOMS: atom_id res chain seq x y z
N ASP A 1 30.86 27.87 -2.86
CA ASP A 1 29.83 28.60 -2.11
C ASP A 1 28.45 28.23 -2.64
N TRP A 2 27.63 27.73 -1.76
CA TRP A 2 26.25 27.36 -2.07
C TRP A 2 25.34 28.58 -1.94
N ASN A 3 24.85 29.11 -3.07
CA ASN A 3 23.92 30.23 -3.05
C ASN A 3 22.66 29.90 -3.86
N ILE A 4 21.54 30.49 -3.49
CA ILE A 4 20.31 30.45 -4.28
C ILE A 4 20.60 31.04 -5.67
N GLY A 5 20.17 30.37 -6.73
CA GLY A 5 20.38 30.78 -8.11
C GLY A 5 21.57 30.11 -8.81
N HIS A 6 22.39 29.34 -8.09
CA HIS A 6 23.43 28.54 -8.74
C HIS A 6 22.86 27.22 -9.28
N ARG A 7 23.37 26.80 -10.43
CA ARG A 7 23.02 25.50 -11.04
C ARG A 7 23.75 24.41 -10.27
N VAL A 8 22.98 23.47 -9.70
CA VAL A 8 23.47 22.28 -9.01
C VAL A 8 22.95 21.04 -9.73
N SER A 9 23.81 20.08 -10.02
CA SER A 9 23.40 18.80 -10.59
C SER A 9 22.67 17.96 -9.55
N ARG A 10 21.63 17.24 -9.97
CA ARG A 10 21.00 16.22 -9.13
C ARG A 10 22.02 15.15 -8.78
N VAL A 11 21.95 14.64 -7.54
CA VAL A 11 22.87 13.61 -7.05
C VAL A 11 22.75 12.28 -7.78
N ASP A 12 21.57 11.98 -8.33
CA ASP A 12 21.24 10.73 -9.03
C ASP A 12 21.17 10.89 -10.57
N VAL A 13 21.60 12.04 -11.13
CA VAL A 13 21.45 12.31 -12.57
C VAL A 13 22.36 11.42 -13.42
N GLU A 14 23.58 11.16 -12.96
CA GLU A 14 24.60 10.45 -13.73
C GLU A 14 24.17 9.00 -13.98
N GLU A 15 23.80 8.27 -12.93
CA GLU A 15 23.34 6.89 -13.04
C GLU A 15 22.06 6.74 -13.89
N LYS A 16 21.16 7.74 -13.84
CA LYS A 16 19.95 7.75 -14.68
C LYS A 16 20.29 7.96 -16.16
N VAL A 17 21.19 8.91 -16.46
CA VAL A 17 21.60 9.20 -17.85
C VAL A 17 22.39 8.05 -18.45
N LEU A 18 23.25 7.41 -17.66
CA LEU A 18 24.06 6.27 -18.10
C LEU A 18 23.28 4.95 -18.13
N GLY A 19 22.09 4.90 -17.52
CA GLY A 19 21.29 3.67 -17.42
C GLY A 19 21.89 2.65 -16.47
N THR A 20 22.74 3.07 -15.53
CA THR A 20 23.34 2.21 -14.51
C THR A 20 22.55 2.18 -13.19
N GLY A 21 21.68 3.17 -13.01
CA GLY A 21 20.81 3.25 -11.85
C GLY A 21 19.78 2.14 -11.83
N LYS A 22 19.52 1.59 -10.63
CA LYS A 22 18.64 0.44 -10.44
C LYS A 22 17.33 0.85 -9.77
N TYR A 23 16.25 0.31 -10.31
CA TYR A 23 14.92 0.28 -9.69
C TYR A 23 14.71 -1.06 -8.98
N PRO A 24 13.77 -1.23 -8.05
CA PRO A 24 13.57 -2.52 -7.39
C PRO A 24 13.32 -3.69 -8.35
N ASP A 25 12.69 -3.43 -9.50
CA ASP A 25 12.46 -4.48 -10.50
C ASP A 25 13.76 -4.99 -11.16
N ASP A 26 14.86 -4.22 -11.08
CA ASP A 26 16.17 -4.61 -11.61
C ASP A 26 16.99 -5.48 -10.65
N PHE A 27 16.53 -5.69 -9.41
CA PHE A 27 17.21 -6.56 -8.45
C PHE A 27 16.75 -8.00 -8.64
N TYR A 28 17.73 -8.90 -8.77
CA TYR A 28 17.53 -10.34 -8.86
C TYR A 28 18.51 -11.04 -7.92
N PHE A 29 18.01 -12.03 -7.19
CA PHE A 29 18.78 -12.80 -6.22
C PHE A 29 18.55 -14.31 -6.47
N ASP A 30 19.55 -15.11 -6.14
CA ASP A 30 19.45 -16.56 -6.27
C ASP A 30 18.29 -17.13 -5.44
N GLY A 31 17.49 -17.98 -6.05
CA GLY A 31 16.32 -18.58 -5.39
C GLY A 31 15.16 -17.63 -5.12
N MET A 32 15.17 -16.42 -5.71
CA MET A 32 14.13 -15.41 -5.53
C MET A 32 12.76 -15.94 -5.96
N LEU A 33 11.77 -15.66 -5.12
CA LEU A 33 10.35 -15.93 -5.35
C LEU A 33 9.62 -14.68 -5.85
N TYR A 34 8.46 -14.92 -6.44
CA TYR A 34 7.56 -13.86 -6.91
C TYR A 34 6.30 -13.85 -6.07
N GLY A 35 6.01 -12.68 -5.48
CA GLY A 35 4.85 -12.44 -4.65
C GLY A 35 3.70 -11.82 -5.45
N VAL A 36 2.47 -12.27 -5.19
CA VAL A 36 1.23 -11.65 -5.66
C VAL A 36 0.20 -11.58 -4.53
N ALA A 37 -0.68 -10.60 -4.58
CA ALA A 37 -1.78 -10.47 -3.63
C ALA A 37 -3.12 -10.86 -4.26
N LEU A 38 -3.94 -11.61 -3.54
CA LEU A 38 -5.36 -11.75 -3.81
C LEU A 38 -6.09 -10.57 -3.18
N ARG A 39 -6.74 -9.76 -4.00
CA ARG A 39 -7.46 -8.55 -3.57
C ARG A 39 -8.96 -8.77 -3.56
N SER A 40 -9.67 -7.95 -2.78
CA SER A 40 -11.12 -7.99 -2.68
C SER A 40 -11.80 -7.76 -4.05
N LYS A 41 -12.89 -8.49 -4.27
CA LYS A 41 -13.79 -8.28 -5.42
C LYS A 41 -14.88 -7.24 -5.15
N TYR A 42 -15.03 -6.84 -3.90
CA TYR A 42 -16.12 -5.97 -3.44
C TYR A 42 -15.55 -4.79 -2.64
N PRO A 43 -16.05 -3.59 -2.90
CA PRO A 43 -15.58 -2.40 -2.18
C PRO A 43 -15.96 -2.41 -0.70
N ARG A 44 -17.07 -3.09 -0.34
CA ARG A 44 -17.46 -3.32 1.05
C ARG A 44 -18.12 -4.68 1.20
N ALA A 45 -17.46 -5.56 1.90
CA ALA A 45 -17.94 -6.90 2.19
C ALA A 45 -17.29 -7.44 3.45
N ARG A 46 -18.00 -8.29 4.20
CA ARG A 46 -17.42 -9.08 5.27
C ARG A 46 -16.83 -10.37 4.70
N VAL A 47 -15.59 -10.66 5.03
CA VAL A 47 -14.93 -11.91 4.66
C VAL A 47 -15.40 -13.01 5.61
N LEU A 48 -16.11 -14.01 5.11
CA LEU A 48 -16.66 -15.10 5.93
C LEU A 48 -15.74 -16.31 6.01
N GLU A 49 -15.03 -16.60 4.93
CA GLU A 49 -14.14 -17.78 4.83
C GLU A 49 -13.08 -17.54 3.77
N ILE A 50 -11.87 -18.05 4.02
CA ILE A 50 -10.74 -18.05 3.06
C ILE A 50 -10.23 -19.48 2.97
N ASP A 51 -10.44 -20.15 1.82
CA ASP A 51 -9.90 -21.49 1.55
C ASP A 51 -8.66 -21.38 0.66
N THR A 52 -7.50 -21.68 1.23
CA THR A 52 -6.19 -21.62 0.57
C THR A 52 -5.64 -23.01 0.20
N ALA A 53 -6.34 -24.10 0.51
CA ALA A 53 -5.82 -25.48 0.43
C ALA A 53 -5.34 -25.83 -0.97
N ALA A 54 -6.15 -25.53 -2.01
CA ALA A 54 -5.80 -25.83 -3.39
C ALA A 54 -4.60 -25.00 -3.89
N ALA A 55 -4.47 -23.75 -3.45
CA ALA A 55 -3.35 -22.89 -3.77
C ALA A 55 -2.05 -23.39 -3.10
N LYS A 56 -2.11 -23.77 -1.84
CA LYS A 56 -0.97 -24.34 -1.09
C LYS A 56 -0.48 -25.65 -1.70
N ALA A 57 -1.36 -26.44 -2.32
CA ALA A 57 -1.01 -27.72 -2.94
C ALA A 57 -0.42 -27.59 -4.34
N LEU A 58 -0.46 -26.42 -4.96
CA LEU A 58 0.06 -26.20 -6.31
C LEU A 58 1.58 -26.26 -6.32
N SER A 59 2.13 -27.14 -7.19
CA SER A 59 3.60 -27.28 -7.34
C SER A 59 4.26 -25.95 -7.73
N GLY A 60 5.32 -25.61 -7.02
CA GLY A 60 6.06 -24.35 -7.21
C GLY A 60 5.53 -23.18 -6.37
N VAL A 61 4.49 -23.38 -5.57
CA VAL A 61 4.06 -22.45 -4.52
C VAL A 61 4.85 -22.76 -3.26
N GLU A 62 5.44 -21.75 -2.65
CA GLU A 62 6.25 -21.86 -1.42
C GLU A 62 5.47 -21.39 -0.19
N ALA A 63 4.61 -20.37 -0.35
CA ALA A 63 3.77 -19.85 0.73
C ALA A 63 2.45 -19.29 0.20
N VAL A 64 1.39 -19.47 0.97
CA VAL A 64 0.12 -18.74 0.85
C VAL A 64 -0.26 -18.30 2.25
N LEU A 65 -0.21 -16.98 2.50
CA LEU A 65 -0.42 -16.39 3.81
C LEU A 65 -1.71 -15.57 3.84
N THR A 66 -2.34 -15.57 5.00
CA THR A 66 -3.53 -14.79 5.34
C THR A 66 -3.25 -13.93 6.56
N ALA A 67 -4.22 -13.20 7.05
CA ALA A 67 -4.10 -12.38 8.25
C ALA A 67 -3.64 -13.18 9.50
N GLU A 68 -3.98 -14.47 9.57
CA GLU A 68 -3.59 -15.35 10.67
C GLU A 68 -2.09 -15.66 10.72
N ASP A 69 -1.40 -15.47 9.59
CA ASP A 69 0.04 -15.75 9.46
C ASP A 69 0.90 -14.52 9.80
N ILE A 70 0.30 -13.38 10.14
CA ILE A 70 1.01 -12.15 10.48
C ILE A 70 1.53 -12.25 11.91
N PRO A 71 2.86 -12.15 12.13
CA PRO A 71 3.44 -12.34 13.46
C PRO A 71 3.29 -11.14 14.40
N GLY A 72 3.07 -9.94 13.85
CA GLY A 72 2.94 -8.68 14.59
C GLY A 72 1.58 -8.05 14.43
N GLU A 73 1.53 -6.77 14.12
CA GLU A 73 0.30 -6.01 13.97
C GLU A 73 -0.22 -6.07 12.53
N ASN A 74 -1.49 -6.46 12.36
CA ASN A 74 -2.11 -6.50 11.03
C ASN A 74 -2.67 -5.14 10.58
N LYS A 75 -2.87 -4.19 11.49
CA LYS A 75 -3.28 -2.82 11.14
C LYS A 75 -2.07 -1.92 11.02
N ILE A 76 -1.95 -1.29 9.87
CA ILE A 76 -0.92 -0.32 9.51
C ILE A 76 -1.58 0.99 9.06
N GLY A 77 -0.80 1.99 8.75
CA GLY A 77 -1.26 3.26 8.19
C GLY A 77 -0.34 4.42 8.56
N HIS A 78 -0.15 5.33 7.62
CA HIS A 78 0.78 6.44 7.76
C HIS A 78 0.39 7.45 8.86
N LEU A 79 -0.90 7.77 8.96
CA LEU A 79 -1.44 8.72 9.95
C LEU A 79 -2.25 8.06 11.06
N LYS A 80 -2.95 6.99 10.71
CA LYS A 80 -3.72 6.14 11.62
C LYS A 80 -3.45 4.70 11.27
N HIS A 81 -3.31 3.83 12.27
CA HIS A 81 -3.18 2.39 12.08
C HIS A 81 -4.59 1.76 11.94
N ASP A 82 -5.29 2.10 10.87
CA ASP A 82 -6.67 1.68 10.59
C ASP A 82 -6.82 0.81 9.33
N GLN A 83 -5.74 0.63 8.57
CA GLN A 83 -5.72 -0.17 7.35
C GLN A 83 -5.20 -1.58 7.63
N TYR A 84 -5.97 -2.60 7.26
CA TYR A 84 -5.48 -3.96 7.32
C TYR A 84 -4.43 -4.23 6.24
N SER A 85 -3.31 -4.84 6.62
CA SER A 85 -2.35 -5.42 5.66
C SER A 85 -2.97 -6.60 4.90
N LEU A 86 -3.69 -7.46 5.63
CA LEU A 86 -4.51 -8.53 5.07
C LEU A 86 -5.85 -8.56 5.81
N ILE A 87 -6.96 -8.54 5.08
CA ILE A 87 -8.30 -8.60 5.68
C ILE A 87 -8.50 -9.96 6.36
N PRO A 88 -8.75 -10.01 7.67
CA PRO A 88 -9.00 -11.26 8.38
C PRO A 88 -10.39 -11.82 8.08
N VAL A 89 -10.59 -13.10 8.38
CA VAL A 89 -11.94 -13.69 8.46
C VAL A 89 -12.73 -12.93 9.53
N GLY A 90 -13.96 -12.51 9.20
CA GLY A 90 -14.80 -11.62 10.01
C GLY A 90 -14.57 -10.13 9.76
N GLY A 91 -13.45 -9.75 9.14
CA GLY A 91 -13.12 -8.35 8.81
C GLY A 91 -13.90 -7.81 7.62
N LEU A 92 -13.96 -6.49 7.53
CA LEU A 92 -14.57 -5.75 6.42
C LEU A 92 -13.52 -5.34 5.39
N THR A 93 -13.89 -5.41 4.13
CA THR A 93 -13.16 -4.74 3.06
C THR A 93 -13.64 -3.29 2.94
N HIS A 94 -12.73 -2.37 2.62
CA HIS A 94 -13.00 -0.93 2.52
C HIS A 94 -12.92 -0.43 1.07
N TYR A 95 -12.19 -1.15 0.21
CA TYR A 95 -12.10 -0.84 -1.22
C TYR A 95 -11.67 -2.10 -2.02
N LEU A 96 -11.67 -2.02 -3.35
CA LEU A 96 -11.31 -3.15 -4.24
C LEU A 96 -9.82 -3.53 -4.16
N GLY A 97 -9.00 -2.67 -3.62
CA GLY A 97 -7.55 -2.90 -3.44
C GLY A 97 -7.17 -3.69 -2.21
N ASP A 98 -8.07 -3.88 -1.24
CA ASP A 98 -7.78 -4.60 0.00
C ASP A 98 -7.27 -6.01 -0.25
N ALA A 99 -6.10 -6.33 0.28
CA ALA A 99 -5.50 -7.65 0.17
C ALA A 99 -6.13 -8.63 1.19
N ILE A 100 -6.36 -9.87 0.76
CA ILE A 100 -6.98 -10.93 1.57
C ILE A 100 -5.99 -12.04 1.84
N ALA A 101 -5.15 -12.35 0.85
CA ALA A 101 -4.10 -13.33 0.96
C ALA A 101 -2.92 -12.94 0.06
N VAL A 102 -1.72 -13.39 0.42
CA VAL A 102 -0.52 -13.22 -0.40
C VAL A 102 0.12 -14.56 -0.69
N ILE A 103 0.67 -14.68 -1.87
CA ILE A 103 1.25 -15.91 -2.40
C ILE A 103 2.70 -15.65 -2.80
N ALA A 104 3.63 -16.53 -2.42
CA ALA A 104 4.97 -16.59 -2.97
C ALA A 104 5.15 -17.89 -3.76
N ALA A 105 5.64 -17.77 -4.99
CA ALA A 105 5.90 -18.92 -5.87
C ALA A 105 7.21 -18.74 -6.65
N LYS A 106 7.71 -19.83 -7.23
CA LYS A 106 8.96 -19.88 -8.02
C LYS A 106 8.99 -18.91 -9.21
N ASP A 107 7.83 -18.56 -9.73
CA ASP A 107 7.64 -17.61 -10.82
C ASP A 107 6.27 -16.94 -10.73
N ARG A 108 6.12 -15.80 -11.41
CA ARG A 108 4.88 -15.00 -11.38
C ARG A 108 3.69 -15.78 -11.96
N GLU A 109 3.88 -16.58 -12.99
CA GLU A 109 2.80 -17.35 -13.61
C GLU A 109 2.21 -18.36 -12.63
N THR A 110 3.07 -19.07 -11.88
CA THR A 110 2.66 -20.00 -10.83
C THR A 110 1.91 -19.27 -9.70
N ALA A 111 2.41 -18.10 -9.26
CA ALA A 111 1.76 -17.29 -8.25
C ALA A 111 0.36 -16.82 -8.70
N GLU A 112 0.23 -16.37 -9.94
CA GLU A 112 -1.06 -15.96 -10.52
C GLU A 112 -2.04 -17.14 -10.69
N LYS A 113 -1.55 -18.35 -10.99
CA LYS A 113 -2.36 -19.56 -11.01
C LYS A 113 -2.85 -19.92 -9.60
N ALA A 114 -1.96 -19.88 -8.62
CA ALA A 114 -2.30 -20.15 -7.22
C ALA A 114 -3.34 -19.16 -6.70
N LYS A 115 -3.20 -17.87 -7.00
CA LYS A 115 -4.15 -16.82 -6.65
C LYS A 115 -5.59 -17.17 -7.08
N LYS A 116 -5.77 -17.74 -8.27
CA LYS A 116 -7.08 -18.14 -8.81
C LYS A 116 -7.69 -19.36 -8.11
N LEU A 117 -6.89 -20.15 -7.40
CA LEU A 117 -7.35 -21.33 -6.65
C LEU A 117 -7.84 -21.00 -5.26
N ILE A 118 -7.53 -19.81 -4.73
CA ILE A 118 -8.02 -19.37 -3.42
C ILE A 118 -9.51 -19.04 -3.56
N LYS A 119 -10.31 -19.57 -2.65
CA LYS A 119 -11.75 -19.31 -2.59
C LYS A 119 -12.06 -18.45 -1.39
N VAL A 120 -12.81 -17.38 -1.59
CA VAL A 120 -13.25 -16.48 -0.53
C VAL A 120 -14.76 -16.39 -0.56
N LYS A 121 -15.39 -16.57 0.60
CA LYS A 121 -16.81 -16.29 0.78
C LYS A 121 -17.00 -14.91 1.38
N TYR A 122 -17.93 -14.16 0.81
CA TYR A 122 -18.24 -12.80 1.21
C TYR A 122 -19.71 -12.63 1.54
N GLU A 123 -19.98 -11.81 2.55
CA GLU A 123 -21.25 -11.13 2.74
C GLU A 123 -21.10 -9.73 2.15
N VAL A 124 -21.73 -9.48 1.00
CA VAL A 124 -21.65 -8.19 0.31
C VAL A 124 -22.53 -7.18 1.02
N LEU A 125 -21.97 -6.01 1.34
CA LEU A 125 -22.62 -4.96 2.09
C LEU A 125 -22.82 -3.70 1.23
N PRO A 126 -23.79 -2.84 1.57
CA PRO A 126 -23.92 -1.54 0.94
C PRO A 126 -22.63 -0.73 1.08
N HIS A 127 -22.25 -0.03 0.02
CA HIS A 127 -21.07 0.84 -0.01
C HIS A 127 -21.44 2.25 -0.45
N ILE A 128 -20.64 3.21 -0.10
CA ILE A 128 -20.77 4.62 -0.48
C ILE A 128 -19.81 4.95 -1.61
N ARG A 129 -20.15 5.95 -2.43
CA ARG A 129 -19.34 6.38 -3.58
C ARG A 129 -19.15 7.88 -3.67
N THR A 130 -20.00 8.66 -2.99
CA THR A 130 -19.94 10.12 -3.02
C THR A 130 -19.84 10.70 -1.62
N ILE A 131 -19.44 11.97 -1.53
CA ILE A 131 -19.36 12.71 -0.27
C ILE A 131 -20.76 12.86 0.34
N GLU A 132 -21.78 13.09 -0.50
CA GLU A 132 -23.17 13.25 -0.08
C GLU A 132 -23.71 11.95 0.52
N GLU A 133 -23.44 10.81 -0.13
CA GLU A 133 -23.80 9.49 0.41
C GLU A 133 -23.08 9.22 1.76
N ALA A 134 -21.80 9.62 1.87
CA ALA A 134 -21.01 9.43 3.09
C ALA A 134 -21.47 10.30 4.26
N ALA A 135 -21.96 11.51 3.96
CA ALA A 135 -22.42 12.48 4.94
C ALA A 135 -23.89 12.30 5.38
N ALA A 136 -24.64 11.40 4.73
CA ALA A 136 -26.02 11.12 5.11
C ALA A 136 -26.10 10.55 6.53
N GLU A 137 -27.16 10.87 7.28
CA GLU A 137 -27.33 10.48 8.68
C GLU A 137 -27.38 8.95 8.86
N ASP A 138 -27.93 8.25 7.88
CA ASP A 138 -28.06 6.79 7.83
C ASP A 138 -26.99 6.10 6.98
N ALA A 139 -25.92 6.81 6.63
CA ALA A 139 -24.85 6.27 5.81
C ALA A 139 -24.18 5.03 6.46
N PRO A 140 -23.90 3.97 5.67
CA PRO A 140 -23.08 2.88 6.19
C PRO A 140 -21.68 3.40 6.54
N LYS A 141 -21.17 3.01 7.69
CA LYS A 141 -19.83 3.41 8.14
C LYS A 141 -18.76 2.72 7.30
N VAL A 142 -17.72 3.44 6.89
CA VAL A 142 -16.54 2.85 6.26
C VAL A 142 -15.75 2.03 7.27
N PHE A 143 -15.55 2.58 8.48
CA PHE A 143 -14.94 1.88 9.62
C PHE A 143 -15.99 1.70 10.71
N ASP A 144 -16.25 0.46 11.10
CA ASP A 144 -17.29 0.13 12.09
C ASP A 144 -17.00 0.76 13.47
N GLU A 145 -15.75 0.96 13.81
CA GLU A 145 -15.27 1.56 15.06
C GLU A 145 -15.40 3.08 15.13
N GLU A 146 -15.57 3.77 14.00
CA GLU A 146 -15.70 5.24 13.97
C GLU A 146 -17.16 5.69 14.15
N GLU A 147 -17.37 6.90 14.66
CA GLU A 147 -18.74 7.43 14.86
C GLU A 147 -19.45 7.74 13.54
N ASN A 148 -18.69 8.23 12.56
CA ASN A 148 -19.18 8.66 11.26
C ASN A 148 -18.08 8.55 10.18
N ASN A 149 -18.38 8.98 8.95
CA ASN A 149 -17.44 8.92 7.83
C ASN A 149 -16.59 10.20 7.67
N ILE A 150 -16.45 11.03 8.70
CA ILE A 150 -15.60 12.23 8.66
C ILE A 150 -14.20 11.85 9.14
N CYS A 151 -13.25 11.74 8.20
CA CYS A 151 -11.88 11.35 8.53
C CYS A 151 -11.11 12.45 9.30
N ALA A 152 -11.37 13.72 9.04
CA ALA A 152 -10.76 14.84 9.78
C ALA A 152 -11.60 16.13 9.66
N HIS A 153 -11.65 16.87 10.76
CA HIS A 153 -12.17 18.23 10.76
C HIS A 153 -11.08 19.16 11.31
N LYS A 154 -10.59 20.08 10.48
CA LYS A 154 -9.58 21.07 10.86
C LYS A 154 -10.16 22.47 10.72
N HIS A 155 -10.21 23.21 11.82
CA HIS A 155 -10.66 24.60 11.84
C HIS A 155 -9.48 25.51 12.15
N ILE A 156 -9.19 26.44 11.22
CA ILE A 156 -8.18 27.48 11.40
C ILE A 156 -8.88 28.82 11.25
N SER A 157 -8.75 29.68 12.26
CA SER A 157 -9.37 31.00 12.26
C SER A 157 -8.35 32.08 12.63
N ARG A 158 -8.37 33.19 11.89
CA ARG A 158 -7.59 34.39 12.18
C ARG A 158 -8.44 35.63 11.91
N GLY A 159 -8.65 36.47 12.95
CA GLY A 159 -9.51 37.64 12.84
C GLY A 159 -11.01 37.26 12.73
N ASN A 160 -11.79 38.11 12.09
CA ASN A 160 -13.23 37.91 11.85
C ASN A 160 -13.49 37.86 10.35
N ALA A 161 -13.43 36.65 9.77
CA ALA A 161 -13.59 36.44 8.33
C ALA A 161 -14.98 36.82 7.83
N ASP A 162 -16.03 36.50 8.60
CA ASP A 162 -17.43 36.80 8.20
C ASP A 162 -17.66 38.31 8.13
N GLU A 163 -17.12 39.07 9.06
CA GLU A 163 -17.22 40.55 9.05
C GLU A 163 -16.42 41.14 7.88
N ALA A 164 -15.21 40.62 7.63
CA ALA A 164 -14.38 41.05 6.51
C ALA A 164 -15.06 40.81 5.16
N ILE A 165 -15.70 39.64 4.97
CA ILE A 165 -16.46 39.32 3.77
C ILE A 165 -17.65 40.26 3.59
N ARG A 166 -18.46 40.48 4.67
CA ARG A 166 -19.62 41.40 4.62
C ARG A 166 -19.22 42.83 4.26
N ASN A 167 -18.05 43.29 4.73
CA ASN A 167 -17.56 44.66 4.50
C ASN A 167 -16.72 44.78 3.19
N SER A 168 -16.52 43.68 2.47
CA SER A 168 -15.76 43.70 1.21
C SER A 168 -16.57 44.34 0.10
N LYS A 169 -15.89 45.18 -0.73
CA LYS A 169 -16.52 45.81 -1.90
C LYS A 169 -16.94 44.81 -2.96
N TYR A 170 -16.21 43.74 -3.10
CA TYR A 170 -16.45 42.67 -4.06
C TYR A 170 -16.41 41.34 -3.33
N VAL A 171 -17.44 40.51 -3.52
CA VAL A 171 -17.49 39.13 -3.03
C VAL A 171 -17.80 38.25 -4.21
N ILE A 172 -16.97 37.21 -4.45
CA ILE A 172 -17.18 36.21 -5.50
C ILE A 172 -17.34 34.87 -4.81
N SER A 173 -18.42 34.16 -5.17
CA SER A 173 -18.66 32.79 -4.74
C SER A 173 -18.78 31.91 -5.99
N HIS A 174 -18.04 30.81 -6.00
CA HIS A 174 -18.04 29.88 -7.14
C HIS A 174 -17.86 28.44 -6.64
N HIS A 175 -18.45 27.49 -7.37
CA HIS A 175 -18.25 26.07 -7.16
C HIS A 175 -17.11 25.59 -8.06
N PHE A 176 -16.15 24.86 -7.48
CA PHE A 176 -15.02 24.24 -8.20
C PHE A 176 -15.08 22.75 -7.96
N GLU A 177 -14.88 21.98 -9.03
CA GLU A 177 -14.83 20.52 -9.01
C GLU A 177 -13.62 20.02 -9.80
N THR A 178 -12.90 19.05 -9.25
CA THR A 178 -11.83 18.35 -9.95
C THR A 178 -12.19 16.86 -10.05
N PRO A 179 -11.88 16.20 -11.18
CA PRO A 179 -12.13 14.77 -11.30
C PRO A 179 -11.20 13.97 -10.41
N TRP A 180 -11.58 12.76 -10.07
CA TRP A 180 -10.69 11.75 -9.53
C TRP A 180 -9.60 11.45 -10.57
N THR A 181 -8.33 11.53 -10.15
CA THR A 181 -7.20 11.32 -11.05
C THR A 181 -6.19 10.43 -10.34
N GLU A 182 -5.87 9.31 -10.96
CA GLU A 182 -4.81 8.42 -10.53
C GLU A 182 -3.43 9.05 -10.83
N HIS A 183 -2.42 8.80 -10.00
CA HIS A 183 -1.07 9.37 -10.10
C HIS A 183 -0.36 8.96 -11.40
N ALA A 184 -0.63 7.76 -11.90
CA ALA A 184 -0.14 7.20 -13.16
C ALA A 184 1.40 7.31 -13.34
N PHE A 185 2.16 7.15 -12.26
CA PHE A 185 3.62 7.11 -12.35
C PHE A 185 4.07 5.97 -13.27
N LEU A 186 5.16 6.20 -14.01
CA LEU A 186 5.61 5.26 -15.04
C LEU A 186 6.09 3.92 -14.44
N GLU A 187 6.73 3.96 -13.29
CA GLU A 187 7.16 2.79 -12.54
C GLU A 187 6.06 2.34 -11.58
N PRO A 188 5.36 1.20 -11.83
CA PRO A 188 4.47 0.62 -10.84
C PRO A 188 5.21 0.27 -9.55
N GLU A 189 4.49 0.21 -8.44
CA GLU A 189 5.07 -0.16 -7.15
C GLU A 189 5.74 -1.51 -7.22
N CYS A 190 6.96 -1.55 -6.72
CA CYS A 190 7.78 -2.74 -6.65
C CYS A 190 8.60 -2.73 -5.38
N ALA A 191 8.70 -3.88 -4.72
CA ALA A 191 9.61 -4.10 -3.62
C ALA A 191 10.26 -5.48 -3.74
N VAL A 192 11.51 -5.56 -3.29
CA VAL A 192 12.23 -6.83 -3.13
C VAL A 192 12.70 -6.91 -1.70
N ALA A 193 12.28 -7.95 -0.98
CA ALA A 193 12.70 -8.21 0.38
C ALA A 193 13.57 -9.47 0.44
N LEU A 194 14.60 -9.46 1.30
CA LEU A 194 15.50 -10.59 1.51
C LEU A 194 16.12 -10.51 2.92
N TYR A 195 16.71 -11.60 3.39
CA TYR A 195 17.58 -11.56 4.55
C TYR A 195 18.97 -11.09 4.14
N ASP A 196 19.50 -10.08 4.83
CA ASP A 196 20.88 -9.62 4.65
C ASP A 196 21.89 -10.47 5.42
N GLU A 197 23.16 -10.10 5.36
CA GLU A 197 24.26 -10.83 6.00
C GLU A 197 24.16 -10.82 7.55
N ASP A 198 23.51 -9.80 8.13
CA ASP A 198 23.26 -9.69 9.56
C ASP A 198 22.05 -10.51 10.02
N GLY A 199 21.29 -11.06 9.07
CA GLY A 199 20.05 -11.77 9.29
C GLY A 199 18.86 -10.84 9.55
N ASP A 200 18.93 -9.58 9.14
CA ASP A 200 17.81 -8.63 9.13
C ASP A 200 17.06 -8.71 7.81
N ILE A 201 15.79 -8.34 7.81
CA ILE A 201 15.01 -8.26 6.58
C ILE A 201 15.29 -6.92 5.92
N LEU A 202 16.00 -6.94 4.78
CA LEU A 202 16.27 -5.78 3.96
C LEU A 202 15.19 -5.68 2.86
N VAL A 203 14.53 -4.52 2.77
CA VAL A 203 13.53 -4.21 1.75
C VAL A 203 14.08 -3.15 0.80
N TYR A 204 14.30 -3.52 -0.45
CA TYR A 204 14.51 -2.57 -1.54
C TYR A 204 13.16 -2.04 -2.01
N SER A 205 12.98 -0.74 -1.98
CA SER A 205 11.69 -0.08 -2.24
C SER A 205 11.83 1.11 -3.17
N THR A 206 10.73 1.50 -3.80
CA THR A 206 10.55 2.81 -4.45
C THR A 206 9.43 3.55 -3.76
N ASP A 207 9.64 3.98 -2.53
CA ASP A 207 8.66 4.76 -1.78
C ASP A 207 9.09 6.22 -1.61
N GLN A 208 8.18 7.03 -1.11
CA GLN A 208 8.42 8.44 -0.77
C GLN A 208 8.67 8.63 0.72
N SER A 209 8.61 7.56 1.53
CA SER A 209 8.72 7.60 2.98
C SER A 209 9.40 6.34 3.56
N ALA A 210 10.68 6.12 3.27
CA ALA A 210 11.43 4.93 3.69
C ALA A 210 11.38 4.67 5.21
N HIS A 211 11.36 5.72 6.03
CA HIS A 211 11.27 5.59 7.48
C HIS A 211 9.90 5.09 7.94
N GLN A 212 8.83 5.51 7.27
CA GLN A 212 7.49 5.00 7.56
C GLN A 212 7.36 3.54 7.11
N THR A 213 7.86 3.21 5.93
CA THR A 213 7.94 1.82 5.44
C THR A 213 8.69 0.91 6.42
N LEU A 214 9.83 1.39 6.96
CA LEU A 214 10.57 0.68 8.00
C LEU A 214 9.70 0.44 9.24
N HIS A 215 9.04 1.49 9.74
CA HIS A 215 8.20 1.41 10.94
C HIS A 215 7.06 0.41 10.76
N GLU A 216 6.33 0.52 9.67
CA GLU A 216 5.16 -0.33 9.41
C GLU A 216 5.54 -1.79 9.12
N CYS A 217 6.64 -2.03 8.40
CA CYS A 217 7.18 -3.40 8.23
C CYS A 217 7.61 -4.00 9.58
N SER A 218 8.21 -3.20 10.46
CA SER A 218 8.60 -3.64 11.81
C SER A 218 7.39 -3.99 12.66
N LEU A 219 6.32 -3.20 12.63
CA LEU A 219 5.06 -3.50 13.31
C LEU A 219 4.42 -4.78 12.78
N LEU A 220 4.30 -4.93 11.47
CA LEU A 220 3.72 -6.12 10.84
C LEU A 220 4.48 -7.40 11.20
N LEU A 221 5.82 -7.33 11.22
CA LEU A 221 6.66 -8.48 11.52
C LEU A 221 6.93 -8.69 13.03
N GLY A 222 6.52 -7.74 13.87
CA GLY A 222 6.73 -7.80 15.33
C GLY A 222 8.21 -7.79 15.69
N THR A 223 9.08 -7.13 14.91
CA THR A 223 10.52 -7.08 15.13
C THR A 223 11.11 -5.77 14.60
N ASP A 224 12.19 -5.31 15.25
CA ASP A 224 13.00 -4.17 14.81
C ASP A 224 14.13 -4.57 13.84
N ARG A 225 14.26 -5.87 13.53
CA ARG A 225 15.28 -6.41 12.60
C ARG A 225 14.83 -6.25 11.14
N VAL A 226 14.53 -5.01 10.76
CA VAL A 226 14.13 -4.61 9.41
C VAL A 226 14.99 -3.44 8.97
N LYS A 227 15.37 -3.43 7.71
CA LYS A 227 16.07 -2.34 7.03
C LYS A 227 15.32 -1.99 5.76
N VAL A 228 15.23 -0.70 5.41
CA VAL A 228 14.65 -0.24 4.15
C VAL A 228 15.68 0.57 3.39
N GLN A 229 15.86 0.24 2.15
CA GLN A 229 16.74 0.96 1.23
C GLN A 229 15.94 1.37 0.00
N ASN A 230 15.76 2.69 -0.18
CA ASN A 230 15.19 3.18 -1.43
C ASN A 230 16.17 3.00 -2.58
N ALA A 231 15.66 2.43 -3.67
CA ALA A 231 16.29 2.45 -4.97
C ALA A 231 15.90 3.73 -5.74
N LEU A 232 16.17 3.80 -7.03
CA LEU A 232 15.66 4.90 -7.84
C LEU A 232 14.13 4.88 -7.89
N VAL A 233 13.51 6.05 -7.84
CA VAL A 233 12.06 6.21 -7.87
C VAL A 233 11.63 6.71 -9.25
N GLY A 234 10.81 5.93 -9.94
CA GLY A 234 10.28 6.21 -11.28
C GLY A 234 8.98 7.01 -11.29
N GLY A 235 8.86 7.97 -10.37
CA GLY A 235 7.67 8.77 -10.12
C GLY A 235 6.88 8.27 -8.92
N GLY A 236 6.20 9.18 -8.23
CA GLY A 236 5.37 8.86 -7.06
C GLY A 236 4.18 9.80 -6.92
N PHE A 237 4.43 11.14 -6.99
CA PHE A 237 3.39 12.18 -6.96
C PHE A 237 2.45 12.11 -5.75
N GLY A 238 2.95 11.56 -4.62
CA GLY A 238 2.19 11.26 -3.41
C GLY A 238 1.64 9.82 -3.34
N GLY A 239 1.51 9.12 -4.47
CA GLY A 239 0.96 7.75 -4.51
C GLY A 239 1.88 6.67 -3.96
N LYS A 240 3.15 6.98 -3.69
CA LYS A 240 4.12 6.07 -3.07
C LYS A 240 4.49 6.49 -1.64
N GLU A 241 3.68 7.31 -0.99
CA GLU A 241 3.82 7.59 0.44
C GLU A 241 3.26 6.45 1.29
N ASP A 242 2.11 5.90 0.90
CA ASP A 242 1.53 4.73 1.55
C ASP A 242 2.17 3.43 1.04
N MET A 243 2.16 2.40 1.89
CA MET A 243 2.67 1.08 1.51
C MET A 243 1.65 0.28 0.72
N THR A 244 2.10 -0.31 -0.38
CA THR A 244 1.27 -1.17 -1.24
C THR A 244 1.79 -2.61 -1.33
N VAL A 245 3.12 -2.79 -1.44
CA VAL A 245 3.76 -4.10 -1.65
C VAL A 245 4.90 -4.40 -0.68
N GLN A 246 5.47 -3.39 -0.06
CA GLN A 246 6.70 -3.50 0.75
C GLN A 246 6.52 -4.45 1.94
N HIS A 247 5.48 -4.21 2.74
CA HIS A 247 5.13 -5.01 3.91
C HIS A 247 4.75 -6.45 3.54
N LEU A 248 4.08 -6.65 2.41
CA LEU A 248 3.70 -7.98 1.92
C LEU A 248 4.91 -8.76 1.40
N ALA A 249 5.86 -8.10 0.70
CA ALA A 249 7.12 -8.70 0.31
C ALA A 249 7.95 -9.11 1.53
N ALA A 250 8.03 -8.23 2.54
CA ALA A 250 8.71 -8.52 3.81
C ALA A 250 8.06 -9.70 4.56
N LEU A 251 6.72 -9.77 4.62
CA LEU A 251 5.98 -10.87 5.23
C LEU A 251 6.26 -12.21 4.54
N LEU A 252 6.24 -12.23 3.20
CA LEU A 252 6.54 -13.43 2.41
C LEU A 252 8.00 -13.86 2.61
N THR A 253 8.94 -12.93 2.64
CA THR A 253 10.35 -13.21 2.94
C THR A 253 10.52 -13.76 4.34
N TYR A 254 9.82 -13.17 5.33
CA TYR A 254 9.84 -13.66 6.71
C TYR A 254 9.37 -15.13 6.80
N ALA A 255 8.31 -15.47 6.11
CA ALA A 255 7.74 -16.83 6.13
C ALA A 255 8.57 -17.84 5.34
N THR A 256 9.06 -17.48 4.15
CA THR A 256 9.76 -18.42 3.25
C THR A 256 11.26 -18.52 3.50
N LYS A 257 11.85 -17.53 4.18
CA LYS A 257 13.31 -17.35 4.35
C LYS A 257 14.05 -17.21 3.02
N LYS A 258 13.37 -16.81 1.95
CA LYS A 258 13.90 -16.60 0.60
C LYS A 258 13.68 -15.15 0.17
N PRO A 259 14.49 -14.61 -0.76
CA PRO A 259 14.19 -13.33 -1.38
C PRO A 259 12.83 -13.38 -2.08
N VAL A 260 12.03 -12.32 -1.94
CA VAL A 260 10.72 -12.21 -2.59
C VAL A 260 10.60 -10.86 -3.30
N LYS A 261 10.22 -10.88 -4.56
CA LYS A 261 9.86 -9.69 -5.35
C LYS A 261 8.34 -9.60 -5.46
N MET A 262 7.78 -8.45 -5.07
CA MET A 262 6.40 -8.09 -5.39
C MET A 262 6.37 -6.84 -6.28
N LYS A 263 5.63 -6.91 -7.37
CA LYS A 263 5.43 -5.79 -8.29
C LYS A 263 3.98 -5.77 -8.74
N LEU A 264 3.34 -4.60 -8.62
CA LEU A 264 2.00 -4.39 -9.16
C LEU A 264 2.02 -4.39 -10.70
N THR A 265 0.94 -4.84 -11.29
CA THR A 265 0.66 -4.60 -12.71
C THR A 265 0.12 -3.18 -12.91
N ARG A 266 0.07 -2.70 -14.13
CA ARG A 266 -0.59 -1.41 -14.44
C ARG A 266 -2.11 -1.45 -14.16
N ALA A 267 -2.71 -2.62 -14.10
CA ALA A 267 -4.13 -2.80 -13.80
C ALA A 267 -4.44 -2.83 -12.30
N GLU A 268 -3.45 -3.18 -11.47
CA GLU A 268 -3.52 -3.11 -10.01
C GLU A 268 -3.24 -1.71 -9.51
#